data_c107ec88e03ac84ce606b4cece6162f2
#
_entry.id   c107ec88e03ac84ce606b4cece6162f2
#
_cell.length_a   1.000
_cell.length_b   1.000
_cell.length_c   1.000
_cell.angle_alpha   90.00
_cell.angle_beta   90.00
_cell.angle_gamma   90.00
#
_symmetry.space_group_name_H-M   'P 1'
#
loop_
_entity.id
_entity.type
_entity.pdbx_description
1 polymer ?
#
loop_
_entity_poly.entity_id
_entity_poly.type
_entity_poly.pdbx_seq_one_letter_code
_entity_poly.pdbx_strand_id
1 'polypeptide(L)'
;MNIVFVLFDNVTQLDFTGPVQFLSRLPGADVHVVSKTGAAVTTDSGFSILPRSSFEDCPQADIICVPGGHGVRDAIADPEIVDFVRTQ
;
A
#
# COMPACT_ATOMS: atom_id res chain seq x y z
N MET A 1 -12.19 -10.30 -5.73
CA MET A 1 -12.15 -8.85 -5.39
C MET A 1 -10.72 -8.46 -5.06
N ASN A 2 -10.20 -7.51 -5.76
CA ASN A 2 -8.83 -7.02 -5.56
C ASN A 2 -8.81 -5.91 -4.51
N ILE A 3 -8.08 -6.14 -3.42
CA ILE A 3 -7.88 -5.15 -2.36
C ILE A 3 -6.41 -4.74 -2.41
N VAL A 4 -6.16 -3.46 -2.72
CA VAL A 4 -4.80 -2.95 -2.92
C VAL A 4 -4.41 -2.07 -1.74
N PHE A 5 -3.25 -2.35 -1.17
CA PHE A 5 -2.62 -1.54 -0.11
C PHE A 5 -1.38 -0.88 -0.66
N VAL A 6 -1.35 0.45 -0.60
CA VAL A 6 -0.23 1.25 -1.09
C VAL A 6 0.77 1.48 0.02
N LEU A 7 2.00 1.03 -0.17
CA LEU A 7 3.10 1.25 0.77
C LEU A 7 4.04 2.34 0.28
N PHE A 8 4.58 3.08 1.22
CA PHE A 8 5.57 4.13 0.99
C PHE A 8 6.48 4.25 2.21
N ASP A 9 7.64 4.87 2.06
CA ASP A 9 8.60 5.01 3.16
C ASP A 9 8.01 5.84 4.31
N ASN A 10 8.34 5.44 5.52
CA ASN A 10 7.85 6.00 6.78
C ASN A 10 6.34 5.80 7.00
N VAL A 11 5.78 4.77 6.38
CA VAL A 11 4.40 4.33 6.67
C VAL A 11 4.31 3.84 8.12
N THR A 12 3.19 4.13 8.77
CA THR A 12 2.89 3.56 10.08
C THR A 12 2.38 2.13 9.90
N GLN A 13 3.18 1.15 10.33
CA GLN A 13 2.89 -0.25 10.01
C GLN A 13 1.55 -0.74 10.53
N LEU A 14 1.10 -0.27 11.69
CA LEU A 14 -0.18 -0.70 12.26
C LEU A 14 -1.36 -0.25 11.40
N ASP A 15 -1.27 0.93 10.79
CA ASP A 15 -2.30 1.44 9.88
C ASP A 15 -2.41 0.59 8.61
N PHE A 16 -1.37 -0.16 8.31
CA PHE A 16 -1.34 -1.12 7.21
C PHE A 16 -1.72 -2.52 7.68
N THR A 17 -1.05 -3.06 8.71
CA THR A 17 -1.25 -4.46 9.12
C THR A 17 -2.60 -4.70 9.76
N GLY A 18 -3.18 -3.72 10.44
CA GLY A 18 -4.53 -3.83 11.00
C GLY A 18 -5.57 -4.10 9.92
N PRO A 19 -5.72 -3.19 8.94
CA PRO A 19 -6.67 -3.41 7.83
C PRO A 19 -6.36 -4.64 6.99
N VAL A 20 -5.08 -4.96 6.73
CA VAL A 20 -4.71 -6.17 6.00
C VAL A 20 -5.21 -7.41 6.71
N GLN A 21 -5.00 -7.48 8.01
CA GLN A 21 -5.42 -8.63 8.81
C GLN A 21 -6.93 -8.84 8.73
N PHE A 22 -7.68 -7.76 8.74
CA PHE A 22 -9.13 -7.79 8.70
C PHE A 22 -9.66 -8.06 7.29
N LEU A 23 -9.23 -7.27 6.31
CA LEU A 23 -9.77 -7.33 4.95
C LEU A 23 -9.36 -8.59 4.19
N SER A 24 -8.21 -9.17 4.51
CA SER A 24 -7.75 -10.42 3.89
C SER A 24 -8.68 -11.60 4.19
N ARG A 25 -9.51 -11.47 5.20
CA ARG A 25 -10.45 -12.55 5.61
C ARG A 25 -11.80 -12.45 4.92
N LEU A 26 -12.05 -11.40 4.13
CA LEU A 26 -13.29 -11.31 3.37
C LEU A 26 -13.36 -12.42 2.31
N PRO A 27 -14.52 -13.09 2.14
CA PRO A 27 -14.66 -14.11 1.09
C PRO A 27 -14.36 -13.53 -0.29
N GLY A 28 -13.51 -14.21 -1.04
CA GLY A 28 -13.11 -13.78 -2.38
C GLY A 28 -12.08 -12.65 -2.42
N ALA A 29 -11.51 -12.26 -1.28
CA ALA A 29 -10.50 -11.21 -1.24
C ALA A 29 -9.17 -11.70 -1.81
N ASP A 30 -8.58 -10.90 -2.69
CA ASP A 30 -7.21 -11.07 -3.18
C ASP A 30 -6.43 -9.80 -2.83
N VAL A 31 -5.52 -9.91 -1.87
CA VAL A 31 -4.79 -8.77 -1.30
C VAL A 31 -3.50 -8.53 -2.08
N HIS A 32 -3.32 -7.30 -2.53
CA HIS A 32 -2.14 -6.83 -3.24
C HIS A 32 -1.49 -5.72 -2.44
N VAL A 33 -0.33 -6.02 -1.86
CA VAL A 33 0.48 -5.03 -1.15
C VAL A 33 1.53 -4.53 -2.13
N VAL A 34 1.48 -3.25 -2.46
CA VAL A 34 2.30 -2.70 -3.55
C VAL A 34 3.08 -1.48 -3.11
N SER A 35 4.25 -1.28 -3.71
CA SER A 35 5.02 -0.05 -3.62
C SER A 35 5.33 0.44 -5.03
N LYS A 36 5.84 1.67 -5.15
CA LYS A 36 6.08 2.31 -6.45
C LYS A 36 6.88 1.40 -7.40
N THR A 37 7.98 0.82 -6.90
CA THR A 37 8.89 0.01 -7.72
C THR A 37 8.86 -1.48 -7.37
N GLY A 38 8.08 -1.88 -6.36
CA GLY A 38 8.13 -3.24 -5.82
C GLY A 38 9.25 -3.46 -4.80
N ALA A 39 10.07 -2.46 -4.55
CA ALA A 39 11.12 -2.54 -3.54
C ALA A 39 10.55 -2.44 -2.12
N ALA A 40 11.27 -2.98 -1.15
CA ALA A 40 10.90 -2.88 0.25
C ALA A 40 10.80 -1.41 0.69
N VAL A 41 9.83 -1.12 1.56
CA VAL A 41 9.69 0.19 2.17
C VAL A 41 10.08 0.11 3.65
N THR A 42 10.61 1.20 4.20
CA THR A 42 10.95 1.30 5.61
C THR A 42 9.78 1.92 6.37
N THR A 43 9.34 1.28 7.44
CA THR A 43 8.27 1.83 8.29
C THR A 43 8.81 2.91 9.21
N ASP A 44 7.90 3.68 9.82
CA ASP A 44 8.28 4.67 10.83
C ASP A 44 8.76 4.04 12.15
N SER A 45 8.59 2.72 12.30
CA SER A 45 9.10 1.95 13.44
C SER A 45 10.49 1.36 13.18
N GLY A 46 11.08 1.59 12.01
CA GLY A 46 12.46 1.24 11.72
C GLY A 46 12.69 -0.13 11.11
N PHE A 47 11.64 -0.88 10.76
CA PHE A 47 11.78 -2.13 10.02
C PHE A 47 11.19 -2.01 8.63
N SER A 48 11.50 -2.97 7.76
CA SER A 48 11.10 -2.93 6.36
C SER A 48 9.97 -3.92 6.07
N ILE A 49 9.13 -3.56 5.10
CA ILE A 49 8.09 -4.43 4.56
C ILE A 49 8.38 -4.67 3.08
N LEU A 50 8.39 -5.94 2.67
CA LEU A 50 8.53 -6.30 1.27
C LEU A 50 7.14 -6.39 0.64
N PRO A 51 6.83 -5.54 -0.36
CA PRO A 51 5.54 -5.62 -1.04
C PRO A 51 5.45 -6.84 -1.95
N ARG A 52 4.22 -7.18 -2.37
CA ARG A 52 3.95 -8.27 -3.29
C ARG A 52 4.37 -7.90 -4.73
N SER A 53 4.16 -6.64 -5.11
CA SER A 53 4.46 -6.19 -6.46
C SER A 53 4.64 -4.67 -6.52
N SER A 54 4.93 -4.17 -7.73
CA SER A 54 5.01 -2.75 -8.03
C SER A 54 3.64 -2.21 -8.46
N PHE A 55 3.55 -0.88 -8.62
CA PHE A 55 2.36 -0.24 -9.19
C PHE A 55 2.07 -0.76 -10.60
N GLU A 56 3.12 -0.95 -11.40
CA GLU A 56 2.97 -1.39 -12.79
C GLU A 56 2.33 -2.77 -12.89
N ASP A 57 2.68 -3.66 -11.97
CA ASP A 57 2.21 -5.05 -11.98
C ASP A 57 0.93 -5.26 -11.16
N CYS A 58 0.39 -4.19 -10.59
CA CYS A 58 -0.79 -4.27 -9.74
C CYS A 58 -2.07 -4.32 -10.59
N PRO A 59 -2.99 -5.25 -10.31
CA PRO A 59 -4.29 -5.25 -11.01
C PRO A 59 -5.15 -4.06 -10.55
N GLN A 60 -6.21 -3.80 -11.30
CA GLN A 60 -7.19 -2.78 -10.94
C GLN A 60 -7.82 -3.12 -9.59
N ALA A 61 -7.87 -2.15 -8.69
CA ALA A 61 -8.42 -2.34 -7.35
C ALA A 61 -9.93 -2.23 -7.33
N ASP A 62 -10.58 -3.09 -6.54
CA ASP A 62 -11.97 -2.88 -6.11
C ASP A 62 -12.00 -2.03 -4.85
N ILE A 63 -11.02 -2.24 -3.97
CA ILE A 63 -10.81 -1.41 -2.77
C ILE A 63 -9.35 -1.00 -2.76
N ILE A 64 -9.08 0.28 -2.53
CA ILE A 64 -7.72 0.76 -2.34
C ILE A 64 -7.58 1.36 -0.95
N CYS A 65 -6.49 0.99 -0.26
CA CYS A 65 -6.17 1.47 1.08
C CYS A 65 -4.82 2.17 1.07
N VAL A 66 -4.80 3.38 1.61
CA VAL A 66 -3.58 4.16 1.77
C VAL A 66 -3.37 4.38 3.27
N PRO A 67 -2.41 3.69 3.90
CA PRO A 67 -2.16 3.86 5.33
C PRO A 67 -1.63 5.26 5.65
N GLY A 68 -1.74 5.64 6.92
CA GLY A 68 -1.15 6.88 7.41
C GLY A 68 0.33 6.73 7.76
N GLY A 69 0.87 7.77 8.40
CA GLY A 69 2.23 7.78 8.90
C GLY A 69 2.98 9.06 8.57
N HIS A 70 4.21 9.16 9.07
CA HIS A 70 5.05 10.33 8.83
C HIS A 70 5.40 10.53 7.35
N GLY A 71 5.37 9.47 6.55
CA GLY A 71 5.66 9.53 5.13
C GLY A 71 4.50 10.07 4.26
N VAL A 72 3.34 10.34 4.84
CA VAL A 72 2.16 10.80 4.07
C VAL A 72 2.45 12.09 3.30
N ARG A 73 3.16 13.04 3.90
CA ARG A 73 3.48 14.31 3.22
C ARG A 73 4.30 14.07 1.95
N ASP A 74 5.30 13.20 2.03
CA ASP A 74 6.13 12.88 0.87
C ASP A 74 5.32 12.07 -0.16
N ALA A 75 4.46 11.17 0.32
CA ALA A 75 3.62 10.35 -0.55
C ALA A 75 2.65 11.21 -1.36
N ILE A 76 1.96 12.17 -0.72
CA ILE A 76 1.02 13.04 -1.43
C ILE A 76 1.71 14.05 -2.34
N ALA A 77 3.00 14.30 -2.13
CA ALA A 77 3.81 15.14 -3.01
C ALA A 77 4.44 14.35 -4.17
N ASP A 78 4.32 13.02 -4.17
CA ASP A 78 4.85 12.17 -5.23
C ASP A 78 3.78 11.95 -6.30
N PRO A 79 3.96 12.51 -7.52
CA PRO A 79 2.93 12.39 -8.56
C PRO A 79 2.69 10.95 -9.01
N GLU A 80 3.68 10.06 -8.93
CA GLU A 80 3.47 8.66 -9.29
C GLU A 80 2.53 7.96 -8.32
N ILE A 81 2.66 8.24 -7.02
CA ILE A 81 1.77 7.67 -5.99
C ILE A 81 0.36 8.22 -6.16
N VAL A 82 0.23 9.54 -6.31
CA VAL A 82 -1.07 10.19 -6.47
C VAL A 82 -1.77 9.70 -7.73
N ASP A 83 -1.06 9.60 -8.85
CA ASP A 83 -1.64 9.12 -10.10
C ASP A 83 -2.06 7.66 -10.00
N PHE A 84 -1.28 6.82 -9.34
CA PHE A 84 -1.64 5.42 -9.13
C PHE A 84 -2.96 5.32 -8.36
N VAL A 85 -3.09 6.04 -7.25
CA VAL A 85 -4.31 6.01 -6.42
C VAL A 85 -5.50 6.52 -7.22
N ARG A 86 -5.32 7.61 -7.97
CA ARG A 86 -6.40 8.21 -8.74
C ARG A 86 -6.94 7.30 -9.84
N THR A 87 -6.09 6.47 -10.42
CA THR A 87 -6.48 5.57 -11.52
C THR A 87 -7.06 4.24 -11.08
N GLN A 88 -7.14 3.97 -9.78
CA GLN A 88 -7.68 2.74 -9.21
C GLN A 88 -9.19 2.71 -9.00
#